data_7ef37619ee262e5a85ed54b4a833af36
#
_entry.id   7ef37619ee262e5a85ed54b4a833af36
#
_cell.length_a   1.000
_cell.length_b   1.000
_cell.length_c   1.000
_cell.angle_alpha   90.00
_cell.angle_beta   90.00
_cell.angle_gamma   90.00
#
_symmetry.space_group_name_H-M   'P 1'
#
loop_
_entity.id
_entity.type
_entity.pdbx_description
1 polymer ?
#
loop_
_entity_poly.entity_id
_entity_poly.type
_entity_poly.pdbx_seq_one_letter_code
_entity_poly.pdbx_strand_id
1 'polypeptide(L)'
;GLTTIFPGVFWAIVVMGGSLEVGKLITAVWLHRNWKSCGITIRSYLTFSVLILSLITSMGIFGFLSKSHIEQESGSDSIESEIEMLDSKLESASNKKLSLQSQKKTSEELKAEDYLSIQRMNERLKSLDLIISEVRSKGGFSSSKNIAQAQEGQVSERSQISSEKIKIQERMEGYRSNIELNIFPALEKLEEDYLLIKSEKNKLNLQLSQLNAELGPIKYIAEVISDFGGPEIGASSAVRMVILILIFVFDP
;
A
#
# COMPACT_ATOMS: atom_id res chain seq x y z
N GLY A 1 20.84 13.42 -24.28
CA GLY A 1 21.58 13.00 -25.47
C GLY A 1 23.09 12.94 -25.26
N LEU A 2 23.89 13.65 -26.09
CA LEU A 2 25.37 13.63 -26.03
C LEU A 2 25.93 14.05 -24.66
N THR A 3 25.29 14.99 -23.98
CA THR A 3 25.69 15.46 -22.64
C THR A 3 25.55 14.40 -21.54
N THR A 4 24.67 13.42 -21.70
CA THR A 4 24.48 12.32 -20.75
C THR A 4 25.57 11.24 -20.93
N ILE A 5 26.09 11.12 -22.15
CA ILE A 5 27.16 10.15 -22.47
C ILE A 5 28.53 10.69 -22.03
N PHE A 6 28.72 12.03 -22.08
CA PHE A 6 29.99 12.69 -21.75
C PHE A 6 29.78 13.81 -20.71
N PRO A 7 29.51 13.50 -19.43
CA PRO A 7 29.21 14.50 -18.41
C PRO A 7 30.34 15.50 -18.14
N GLY A 8 31.60 15.12 -18.40
CA GLY A 8 32.76 16.01 -18.17
C GLY A 8 32.99 17.09 -19.24
N VAL A 9 32.24 17.06 -20.36
CA VAL A 9 32.43 17.96 -21.52
C VAL A 9 31.12 18.69 -21.88
N PHE A 10 30.25 18.89 -20.90
CA PHE A 10 28.91 19.49 -21.08
C PHE A 10 28.93 20.79 -21.92
N TRP A 11 29.74 21.77 -21.51
CA TRP A 11 29.81 23.07 -22.19
C TRP A 11 30.34 22.97 -23.61
N ALA A 12 31.34 22.12 -23.84
CA ALA A 12 31.87 21.92 -25.18
C ALA A 12 30.81 21.33 -26.14
N ILE A 13 30.00 20.37 -25.66
CA ILE A 13 28.92 19.77 -26.44
C ILE A 13 27.82 20.79 -26.73
N VAL A 14 27.44 21.62 -25.75
CA VAL A 14 26.42 22.67 -25.92
C VAL A 14 26.88 23.71 -26.95
N VAL A 15 28.12 24.19 -26.84
CA VAL A 15 28.68 25.17 -27.80
C VAL A 15 28.81 24.55 -29.22
N MET A 16 29.25 23.31 -29.30
CA MET A 16 29.37 22.62 -30.60
C MET A 16 27.99 22.40 -31.24
N GLY A 17 27.02 21.91 -30.48
CA GLY A 17 25.64 21.69 -30.94
C GLY A 17 24.99 23.01 -31.38
N GLY A 18 25.09 24.03 -30.53
CA GLY A 18 24.56 25.38 -30.87
C GLY A 18 25.21 25.97 -32.13
N SER A 19 26.52 25.80 -32.30
CA SER A 19 27.24 26.30 -33.51
C SER A 19 26.76 25.55 -34.76
N LEU A 20 26.56 24.25 -34.69
CA LEU A 20 26.02 23.44 -35.80
C LEU A 20 24.59 23.90 -36.17
N GLU A 21 23.75 24.14 -35.17
CA GLU A 21 22.37 24.60 -35.39
C GLU A 21 22.33 26.00 -36.08
N VAL A 22 23.10 26.94 -35.58
CA VAL A 22 23.26 28.27 -36.21
C VAL A 22 23.82 28.13 -37.64
N GLY A 23 24.81 27.25 -37.85
CA GLY A 23 25.38 26.98 -39.17
C GLY A 23 24.35 26.39 -40.15
N LYS A 24 23.50 25.47 -39.68
CA LYS A 24 22.37 24.91 -40.43
C LYS A 24 21.41 25.99 -40.90
N LEU A 25 20.95 26.86 -39.98
CA LEU A 25 20.01 27.94 -40.28
C LEU A 25 20.59 28.93 -41.29
N ILE A 26 21.82 29.38 -41.07
CA ILE A 26 22.51 30.29 -41.98
C ILE A 26 22.63 29.66 -43.40
N THR A 27 23.01 28.41 -43.45
CA THR A 27 23.18 27.71 -44.75
C THR A 27 21.83 27.54 -45.46
N ALA A 28 20.75 27.18 -44.72
CA ALA A 28 19.39 27.06 -45.24
C ALA A 28 18.86 28.39 -45.81
N VAL A 29 18.99 29.49 -45.04
CA VAL A 29 18.60 30.84 -45.44
C VAL A 29 19.43 31.33 -46.67
N TRP A 30 20.74 31.09 -46.66
CA TRP A 30 21.61 31.46 -47.80
C TRP A 30 21.22 30.67 -49.05
N LEU A 31 21.00 29.40 -48.95
CA LEU A 31 20.57 28.49 -50.04
C LEU A 31 19.22 28.93 -50.61
N HIS A 32 18.26 29.25 -49.77
CA HIS A 32 16.95 29.75 -50.17
C HIS A 32 17.05 31.06 -50.96
N ARG A 33 17.83 32.02 -50.47
CA ARG A 33 18.00 33.31 -51.12
C ARG A 33 18.74 33.20 -52.45
N ASN A 34 19.71 32.29 -52.57
CA ASN A 34 20.55 32.13 -53.76
C ASN A 34 20.16 30.94 -54.65
N TRP A 35 18.96 30.39 -54.44
CA TRP A 35 18.50 29.19 -55.10
C TRP A 35 18.65 29.18 -56.63
N LYS A 36 18.36 30.34 -57.27
CA LYS A 36 18.41 30.51 -58.73
C LYS A 36 19.79 30.83 -59.28
N SER A 37 20.63 31.45 -58.45
CA SER A 37 22.00 31.90 -58.87
C SER A 37 23.07 30.86 -58.57
N CYS A 38 22.79 29.87 -57.75
CA CYS A 38 23.75 28.87 -57.36
C CYS A 38 23.81 27.72 -58.37
N GLY A 39 25.01 27.25 -58.68
CA GLY A 39 25.22 26.08 -59.54
C GLY A 39 24.61 24.83 -58.98
N ILE A 40 24.17 23.94 -59.84
CA ILE A 40 23.40 22.73 -59.45
C ILE A 40 24.15 21.84 -58.47
N THR A 41 25.47 21.71 -58.61
CA THR A 41 26.34 20.91 -57.74
C THR A 41 26.36 21.43 -56.29
N ILE A 42 26.55 22.76 -56.14
CA ILE A 42 26.60 23.41 -54.81
C ILE A 42 25.21 23.36 -54.16
N ARG A 43 24.17 23.62 -54.94
CA ARG A 43 22.77 23.54 -54.49
C ARG A 43 22.45 22.15 -53.93
N SER A 44 22.74 21.09 -54.70
CA SER A 44 22.49 19.72 -54.32
C SER A 44 23.27 19.34 -53.04
N TYR A 45 24.56 19.70 -52.99
CA TYR A 45 25.44 19.41 -51.84
C TYR A 45 24.91 20.10 -50.56
N LEU A 46 24.59 21.41 -50.61
CA LEU A 46 24.11 22.16 -49.44
C LEU A 46 22.72 21.69 -49.00
N THR A 47 21.79 21.39 -49.94
CA THR A 47 20.48 20.84 -49.63
C THR A 47 20.63 19.53 -48.89
N PHE A 48 21.46 18.61 -49.41
CA PHE A 48 21.66 17.30 -48.77
C PHE A 48 22.33 17.42 -47.40
N SER A 49 23.27 18.34 -47.26
CA SER A 49 23.95 18.63 -45.99
C SER A 49 23.02 19.17 -44.95
N VAL A 50 22.16 20.14 -45.27
CA VAL A 50 21.16 20.71 -44.37
C VAL A 50 20.17 19.60 -43.97
N LEU A 51 19.72 18.77 -44.92
CA LEU A 51 18.75 17.71 -44.68
C LEU A 51 19.31 16.62 -43.73
N ILE A 52 20.60 16.24 -43.91
CA ILE A 52 21.26 15.29 -42.99
C ILE A 52 21.40 15.91 -41.59
N LEU A 53 21.84 17.20 -41.52
CA LEU A 53 22.00 17.88 -40.23
C LEU A 53 20.67 17.98 -39.50
N SER A 54 19.59 18.34 -40.21
CA SER A 54 18.24 18.38 -39.66
C SER A 54 17.79 17.04 -39.10
N LEU A 55 18.03 15.96 -39.84
CA LEU A 55 17.69 14.61 -39.42
C LEU A 55 18.47 14.18 -38.13
N ILE A 56 19.75 14.55 -38.03
CA ILE A 56 20.58 14.24 -36.87
C ILE A 56 20.09 15.03 -35.65
N THR A 57 19.77 16.33 -35.79
CA THR A 57 19.27 17.16 -34.69
C THR A 57 17.88 16.70 -34.22
N SER A 58 16.98 16.41 -35.15
CA SER A 58 15.65 15.85 -34.89
C SER A 58 15.72 14.53 -34.12
N MET A 59 16.63 13.64 -34.54
CA MET A 59 16.85 12.35 -33.86
C MET A 59 17.40 12.57 -32.44
N GLY A 60 18.26 13.57 -32.25
CA GLY A 60 18.77 13.96 -30.93
C GLY A 60 17.68 14.45 -29.98
N ILE A 61 16.80 15.31 -30.46
CA ILE A 61 15.66 15.85 -29.69
C ILE A 61 14.67 14.71 -29.37
N PHE A 62 14.34 13.89 -30.36
CA PHE A 62 13.46 12.73 -30.16
C PHE A 62 14.01 11.78 -29.10
N GLY A 63 15.29 11.43 -29.18
CA GLY A 63 15.91 10.54 -28.21
C GLY A 63 15.93 11.09 -26.79
N PHE A 64 16.17 12.40 -26.64
CA PHE A 64 16.16 13.05 -25.34
C PHE A 64 14.74 13.09 -24.72
N LEU A 65 13.75 13.54 -25.47
CA LEU A 65 12.37 13.63 -25.01
C LEU A 65 11.76 12.26 -24.74
N SER A 66 12.03 11.28 -25.62
CA SER A 66 11.57 9.89 -25.44
C SER A 66 12.18 9.26 -24.19
N LYS A 67 13.47 9.49 -23.92
CA LYS A 67 14.14 8.99 -22.72
C LYS A 67 13.52 9.61 -21.45
N SER A 68 13.32 10.92 -21.43
CA SER A 68 12.72 11.63 -20.30
C SER A 68 11.32 11.07 -19.99
N HIS A 69 10.53 10.79 -21.02
CA HIS A 69 9.20 10.19 -20.84
C HIS A 69 9.26 8.77 -20.26
N ILE A 70 10.15 7.91 -20.77
CA ILE A 70 10.32 6.54 -20.26
C ILE A 70 10.76 6.55 -18.79
N GLU A 71 11.63 7.49 -18.39
CA GLU A 71 12.06 7.64 -17.00
C GLU A 71 10.89 8.05 -16.08
N GLN A 72 9.99 8.92 -16.54
CA GLN A 72 8.79 9.32 -15.81
C GLN A 72 7.75 8.19 -15.71
N GLU A 73 7.51 7.48 -16.81
CA GLU A 73 6.58 6.33 -16.85
C GLU A 73 7.08 5.20 -15.92
N SER A 74 8.36 4.85 -15.99
CA SER A 74 8.96 3.86 -15.09
C SER A 74 8.89 4.28 -13.62
N GLY A 75 9.00 5.58 -13.30
CA GLY A 75 8.82 6.11 -11.96
C GLY A 75 7.37 5.93 -11.46
N SER A 76 6.39 6.18 -12.32
CA SER A 76 4.96 5.97 -12.00
C SER A 76 4.65 4.50 -11.74
N ASP A 77 5.08 3.59 -12.61
CA ASP A 77 4.86 2.16 -12.47
C ASP A 77 5.50 1.59 -11.19
N SER A 78 6.67 2.09 -10.83
CA SER A 78 7.35 1.71 -9.58
C SER A 78 6.53 2.12 -8.36
N ILE A 79 6.01 3.36 -8.33
CA ILE A 79 5.18 3.87 -7.23
C ILE A 79 3.85 3.11 -7.17
N GLU A 80 3.21 2.82 -8.29
CA GLU A 80 1.98 2.03 -8.33
C GLU A 80 2.18 0.62 -7.76
N SER A 81 3.26 -0.04 -8.14
CA SER A 81 3.63 -1.35 -7.59
C SER A 81 3.89 -1.32 -6.08
N GLU A 82 4.50 -0.25 -5.58
CA GLU A 82 4.74 -0.06 -4.14
C GLU A 82 3.43 0.19 -3.39
N ILE A 83 2.51 0.97 -3.95
CA ILE A 83 1.16 1.18 -3.41
C ILE A 83 0.40 -0.14 -3.33
N GLU A 84 0.44 -0.98 -4.35
CA GLU A 84 -0.21 -2.28 -4.40
C GLU A 84 0.34 -3.24 -3.33
N MET A 85 1.67 -3.21 -3.11
CA MET A 85 2.31 -3.95 -2.03
C MET A 85 1.86 -3.46 -0.65
N LEU A 86 1.72 -2.14 -0.45
CA LEU A 86 1.22 -1.57 0.81
C LEU A 86 -0.27 -1.91 1.03
N ASP A 87 -1.08 -1.97 -0.02
CA ASP A 87 -2.47 -2.42 0.06
C ASP A 87 -2.58 -3.88 0.52
N SER A 88 -1.77 -4.75 -0.03
CA SER A 88 -1.68 -6.14 0.40
C SER A 88 -1.28 -6.27 1.88
N LYS A 89 -0.35 -5.42 2.36
CA LYS A 89 0.03 -5.36 3.78
C LYS A 89 -1.11 -4.84 4.66
N LEU A 90 -1.85 -3.81 4.23
CA LEU A 90 -3.01 -3.28 4.95
C LEU A 90 -4.13 -4.31 5.05
N GLU A 91 -4.41 -5.05 3.99
CA GLU A 91 -5.38 -6.13 3.99
C GLU A 91 -4.98 -7.26 4.96
N SER A 92 -3.71 -7.67 4.92
CA SER A 92 -3.17 -8.67 5.84
C SER A 92 -3.27 -8.22 7.30
N ALA A 93 -2.94 -6.95 7.59
CA ALA A 93 -3.08 -6.37 8.93
C ALA A 93 -4.55 -6.33 9.37
N SER A 94 -5.47 -5.97 8.48
CA SER A 94 -6.91 -5.96 8.75
C SER A 94 -7.44 -7.37 9.09
N ASN A 95 -7.07 -8.36 8.32
CA ASN A 95 -7.46 -9.76 8.55
C ASN A 95 -6.91 -10.28 9.88
N LYS A 96 -5.67 -9.94 10.23
CA LYS A 96 -5.06 -10.29 11.52
C LYS A 96 -5.78 -9.60 12.69
N LYS A 97 -6.17 -8.33 12.53
CA LYS A 97 -6.96 -7.58 13.52
C LYS A 97 -8.29 -8.28 13.79
N LEU A 98 -9.03 -8.66 12.74
CA LEU A 98 -10.29 -9.40 12.86
C LEU A 98 -10.10 -10.74 13.58
N SER A 99 -9.06 -11.48 13.28
CA SER A 99 -8.72 -12.74 13.96
C SER A 99 -8.46 -12.54 15.45
N LEU A 100 -7.66 -11.54 15.83
CA LEU A 100 -7.38 -11.22 17.24
C LEU A 100 -8.62 -10.75 17.99
N GLN A 101 -9.46 -9.93 17.35
CA GLN A 101 -10.74 -9.51 17.92
C GLN A 101 -11.71 -10.68 18.14
N SER A 102 -11.76 -11.63 17.21
CA SER A 102 -12.54 -12.86 17.34
C SER A 102 -12.03 -13.71 18.51
N GLN A 103 -10.71 -13.89 18.65
CA GLN A 103 -10.10 -14.62 19.77
C GLN A 103 -10.41 -13.96 21.12
N LYS A 104 -10.34 -12.61 21.17
CA LYS A 104 -10.72 -11.85 22.35
C LYS A 104 -12.16 -12.11 22.74
N LYS A 105 -13.09 -11.99 21.79
CA LYS A 105 -14.53 -12.21 22.00
C LYS A 105 -14.81 -13.61 22.50
N THR A 106 -14.22 -14.64 21.87
CA THR A 106 -14.38 -16.02 22.30
C THR A 106 -13.87 -16.22 23.74
N SER A 107 -12.73 -15.65 24.09
CA SER A 107 -12.19 -15.73 25.44
C SER A 107 -13.10 -15.03 26.48
N GLU A 108 -13.71 -13.92 26.12
CA GLU A 108 -14.67 -13.19 26.97
C GLU A 108 -15.97 -14.01 27.16
N GLU A 109 -16.47 -14.64 26.10
CA GLU A 109 -17.66 -15.50 26.16
C GLU A 109 -17.43 -16.72 27.04
N LEU A 110 -16.30 -17.43 26.87
CA LEU A 110 -15.92 -18.57 27.73
C LEU A 110 -15.75 -18.16 29.19
N LYS A 111 -15.16 -17.01 29.46
CA LYS A 111 -15.05 -16.46 30.82
C LYS A 111 -16.41 -16.17 31.43
N ALA A 112 -17.37 -15.64 30.66
CA ALA A 112 -18.73 -15.40 31.13
C ALA A 112 -19.48 -16.70 31.46
N GLU A 113 -19.32 -17.74 30.65
CA GLU A 113 -19.89 -19.07 30.86
C GLU A 113 -19.32 -19.74 32.13
N ASP A 114 -17.99 -19.67 32.30
CA ASP A 114 -17.32 -20.15 33.49
C ASP A 114 -17.77 -19.42 34.77
N TYR A 115 -18.02 -18.10 34.68
CA TYR A 115 -18.56 -17.31 35.77
C TYR A 115 -19.97 -17.78 36.19
N LEU A 116 -20.85 -18.05 35.23
CA LEU A 116 -22.19 -18.61 35.50
C LEU A 116 -22.11 -20.02 36.14
N SER A 117 -21.09 -20.81 35.74
CA SER A 117 -20.88 -22.12 36.36
C SER A 117 -20.45 -22.01 37.83
N ILE A 118 -19.59 -21.06 38.16
CA ILE A 118 -19.22 -20.75 39.55
C ILE A 118 -20.44 -20.28 40.36
N GLN A 119 -21.31 -19.45 39.78
CA GLN A 119 -22.55 -19.04 40.46
C GLN A 119 -23.45 -20.24 40.80
N ARG A 120 -23.69 -21.15 39.85
CA ARG A 120 -24.48 -22.37 40.09
C ARG A 120 -23.87 -23.23 41.17
N MET A 121 -22.55 -23.39 41.20
CA MET A 121 -21.82 -24.10 42.23
C MET A 121 -21.97 -23.48 43.62
N ASN A 122 -21.93 -22.15 43.69
CA ASN A 122 -22.16 -21.41 44.96
C ASN A 122 -23.60 -21.56 45.44
N GLU A 123 -24.59 -21.54 44.55
CA GLU A 123 -25.98 -21.80 44.88
C GLU A 123 -26.16 -23.22 45.42
N ARG A 124 -25.51 -24.21 44.79
CA ARG A 124 -25.54 -25.59 45.25
C ARG A 124 -24.91 -25.74 46.65
N LEU A 125 -23.79 -25.08 46.91
CA LEU A 125 -23.17 -25.07 48.25
C LEU A 125 -24.09 -24.46 49.28
N LYS A 126 -24.78 -23.35 48.96
CA LYS A 126 -25.79 -22.75 49.84
C LYS A 126 -26.95 -23.70 50.13
N SER A 127 -27.43 -24.43 49.12
CA SER A 127 -28.49 -25.41 49.31
C SER A 127 -28.07 -26.55 50.25
N LEU A 128 -26.80 -26.99 50.14
CA LEU A 128 -26.23 -28.01 51.07
C LEU A 128 -26.12 -27.47 52.51
N ASP A 129 -25.77 -26.16 52.67
CA ASP A 129 -25.73 -25.51 53.97
C ASP A 129 -27.14 -25.40 54.60
N LEU A 130 -28.15 -25.08 53.77
CA LEU A 130 -29.57 -25.04 54.22
C LEU A 130 -30.02 -26.42 54.72
N ILE A 131 -29.69 -27.50 54.06
CA ILE A 131 -30.01 -28.88 54.50
C ILE A 131 -29.42 -29.11 55.90
N ILE A 132 -28.13 -28.76 56.11
CA ILE A 132 -27.50 -28.89 57.41
C ILE A 132 -28.23 -27.99 58.47
N SER A 133 -28.58 -26.78 58.12
CA SER A 133 -29.30 -25.85 59.02
C SER A 133 -30.68 -26.40 59.41
N GLU A 134 -31.38 -27.03 58.46
CA GLU A 134 -32.67 -27.66 58.68
C GLU A 134 -32.55 -28.89 59.62
N VAL A 135 -31.59 -29.74 59.38
CA VAL A 135 -31.29 -30.84 60.26
C VAL A 135 -30.96 -30.37 61.69
N ARG A 136 -30.23 -29.25 61.81
CA ARG A 136 -29.91 -28.64 63.08
C ARG A 136 -31.15 -28.07 63.79
N SER A 137 -32.08 -27.44 63.05
CA SER A 137 -33.31 -26.81 63.61
C SER A 137 -34.35 -27.88 64.10
N LYS A 138 -34.42 -29.04 63.43
CA LYS A 138 -35.34 -30.13 63.76
C LYS A 138 -34.80 -31.03 64.88
N GLY A 139 -33.59 -30.75 65.38
CA GLY A 139 -32.91 -31.65 66.31
C GLY A 139 -33.33 -31.52 67.75
N GLY A 140 -33.76 -32.67 68.30
CA GLY A 140 -33.80 -32.96 69.75
C GLY A 140 -32.46 -33.54 70.22
N PHE A 141 -32.45 -34.27 71.33
CA PHE A 141 -31.26 -34.83 72.01
C PHE A 141 -30.31 -35.69 71.10
N SER A 142 -30.72 -36.11 69.86
CA SER A 142 -29.95 -36.83 68.84
C SER A 142 -29.34 -35.91 67.73
N SER A 143 -29.42 -34.62 67.88
CA SER A 143 -29.09 -33.66 66.83
C SER A 143 -27.64 -33.72 66.35
N SER A 144 -26.67 -33.91 67.23
CA SER A 144 -25.22 -33.94 66.87
C SER A 144 -24.86 -35.10 65.96
N LYS A 145 -25.43 -36.32 66.16
CA LYS A 145 -25.23 -37.47 65.33
C LYS A 145 -25.83 -37.33 63.94
N ASN A 146 -27.05 -36.77 63.88
CA ASN A 146 -27.75 -36.53 62.62
C ASN A 146 -27.04 -35.44 61.78
N ILE A 147 -26.51 -34.38 62.44
CA ILE A 147 -25.72 -33.36 61.77
C ILE A 147 -24.43 -33.95 61.23
N ALA A 148 -23.70 -34.74 62.03
CA ALA A 148 -22.46 -35.37 61.59
C ALA A 148 -22.71 -36.30 60.38
N GLN A 149 -23.76 -37.09 60.39
CA GLN A 149 -24.12 -37.99 59.29
C GLN A 149 -24.53 -37.20 58.02
N ALA A 150 -25.26 -36.11 58.16
CA ALA A 150 -25.59 -35.21 57.04
C ALA A 150 -24.37 -34.51 56.47
N GLN A 151 -23.43 -34.08 57.31
CA GLN A 151 -22.17 -33.52 56.89
C GLN A 151 -21.29 -34.55 56.16
N GLU A 152 -21.15 -35.77 56.70
CA GLU A 152 -20.39 -36.86 56.10
C GLU A 152 -20.94 -37.24 54.73
N GLY A 153 -22.27 -37.30 54.56
CA GLY A 153 -22.92 -37.54 53.26
C GLY A 153 -22.68 -36.44 52.22
N GLN A 154 -22.33 -35.24 52.65
CA GLN A 154 -22.04 -34.11 51.76
C GLN A 154 -20.55 -33.87 51.45
N VAL A 155 -19.64 -34.58 52.19
CA VAL A 155 -18.18 -34.34 52.05
C VAL A 155 -17.68 -34.57 50.64
N SER A 156 -18.11 -35.63 50.01
CA SER A 156 -17.70 -35.97 48.62
C SER A 156 -18.16 -34.90 47.62
N GLU A 157 -19.44 -34.50 47.67
CA GLU A 157 -20.01 -33.49 46.77
C GLU A 157 -19.36 -32.12 46.96
N ARG A 158 -19.19 -31.69 48.21
CA ARG A 158 -18.51 -30.42 48.52
C ARG A 158 -17.04 -30.42 48.02
N SER A 159 -16.32 -31.54 48.18
CA SER A 159 -14.96 -31.68 47.71
C SER A 159 -14.90 -31.62 46.17
N GLN A 160 -15.83 -32.29 45.49
CA GLN A 160 -15.91 -32.19 44.01
C GLN A 160 -16.21 -30.78 43.55
N ILE A 161 -17.23 -30.11 44.14
CA ILE A 161 -17.58 -28.71 43.79
C ILE A 161 -16.37 -27.79 44.05
N SER A 162 -15.66 -27.94 45.15
CA SER A 162 -14.50 -27.11 45.49
C SER A 162 -13.35 -27.30 44.48
N SER A 163 -13.05 -28.57 44.13
CA SER A 163 -11.98 -28.85 43.15
C SER A 163 -12.32 -28.35 41.74
N GLU A 164 -13.59 -28.50 41.34
CA GLU A 164 -14.05 -28.01 40.03
C GLU A 164 -14.05 -26.48 39.96
N LYS A 165 -14.46 -25.81 41.04
CA LYS A 165 -14.40 -24.37 41.17
C LYS A 165 -12.98 -23.83 41.03
N ILE A 166 -12.00 -24.50 41.64
CA ILE A 166 -10.59 -24.12 41.50
C ILE A 166 -10.12 -24.24 40.03
N LYS A 167 -10.45 -25.34 39.36
CA LYS A 167 -10.11 -25.56 37.94
C LYS A 167 -10.73 -24.47 37.03
N ILE A 168 -11.96 -24.10 37.30
CA ILE A 168 -12.63 -23.04 36.52
C ILE A 168 -11.96 -21.68 36.79
N GLN A 169 -11.60 -21.39 38.05
CA GLN A 169 -10.91 -20.14 38.39
C GLN A 169 -9.55 -20.05 37.72
N GLU A 170 -8.76 -21.13 37.70
CA GLU A 170 -7.48 -21.19 36.99
C GLU A 170 -7.67 -20.97 35.48
N ARG A 171 -8.69 -21.56 34.88
CA ARG A 171 -9.02 -21.37 33.45
C ARG A 171 -9.44 -19.92 33.16
N MET A 172 -10.29 -19.32 33.99
CA MET A 172 -10.68 -17.92 33.86
C MET A 172 -9.47 -16.97 33.97
N GLU A 173 -8.53 -17.23 34.83
CA GLU A 173 -7.29 -16.46 34.95
C GLU A 173 -6.41 -16.64 33.73
N GLY A 174 -6.39 -17.87 33.16
CA GLY A 174 -5.71 -18.14 31.89
C GLY A 174 -6.30 -17.32 30.71
N TYR A 175 -7.63 -17.20 30.63
CA TYR A 175 -8.27 -16.34 29.62
C TYR A 175 -7.93 -14.87 29.82
N ARG A 176 -7.96 -14.39 31.04
CA ARG A 176 -7.60 -13.03 31.38
C ARG A 176 -6.13 -12.72 31.02
N SER A 177 -5.23 -13.56 31.46
CA SER A 177 -3.82 -13.43 31.15
C SER A 177 -3.53 -13.44 29.64
N ASN A 178 -4.20 -14.30 28.88
CA ASN A 178 -4.07 -14.34 27.44
C ASN A 178 -4.56 -13.04 26.76
N ILE A 179 -5.66 -12.50 27.21
CA ILE A 179 -6.19 -11.23 26.69
C ILE A 179 -5.21 -10.09 27.02
N GLU A 180 -4.79 -9.96 28.28
CA GLU A 180 -3.98 -8.85 28.75
C GLU A 180 -2.53 -8.89 28.25
N LEU A 181 -1.91 -10.07 28.21
CA LEU A 181 -0.50 -10.19 27.88
C LEU A 181 -0.22 -10.46 26.39
N ASN A 182 -1.17 -11.07 25.68
CA ASN A 182 -0.94 -11.47 24.30
C ASN A 182 -1.82 -10.69 23.32
N ILE A 183 -3.15 -10.63 23.55
CA ILE A 183 -4.07 -10.07 22.56
C ILE A 183 -4.03 -8.54 22.55
N PHE A 184 -4.04 -7.87 23.68
CA PHE A 184 -4.02 -6.40 23.75
C PHE A 184 -2.74 -5.81 23.16
N PRO A 185 -1.53 -6.23 23.56
CA PRO A 185 -0.31 -5.69 22.98
C PRO A 185 -0.17 -5.98 21.49
N ALA A 186 -0.66 -7.14 21.04
CA ALA A 186 -0.66 -7.48 19.63
C ALA A 186 -1.62 -6.60 18.81
N LEU A 187 -2.78 -6.24 19.36
CA LEU A 187 -3.71 -5.31 18.73
C LEU A 187 -3.17 -3.89 18.69
N GLU A 188 -2.56 -3.41 19.76
CA GLU A 188 -1.96 -2.08 19.83
C GLU A 188 -0.84 -1.92 18.81
N LYS A 189 0.10 -2.86 18.80
CA LYS A 189 1.18 -2.87 17.81
C LYS A 189 0.66 -2.93 16.37
N LEU A 190 -0.36 -3.74 16.12
CA LEU A 190 -0.94 -3.88 14.78
C LEU A 190 -1.64 -2.59 14.33
N GLU A 191 -2.24 -1.83 15.26
CA GLU A 191 -2.85 -0.52 14.96
C GLU A 191 -1.77 0.52 14.62
N GLU A 192 -0.65 0.54 15.36
CA GLU A 192 0.50 1.40 15.03
C GLU A 192 1.06 1.08 13.65
N ASP A 193 1.34 -0.20 13.36
CA ASP A 193 1.83 -0.66 12.07
C ASP A 193 0.86 -0.28 10.93
N TYR A 194 -0.45 -0.45 11.14
CA TYR A 194 -1.49 -0.08 10.19
C TYR A 194 -1.47 1.43 9.87
N LEU A 195 -1.34 2.27 10.89
CA LEU A 195 -1.29 3.73 10.72
C LEU A 195 -0.01 4.17 9.98
N LEU A 196 1.12 3.54 10.27
CA LEU A 196 2.38 3.80 9.58
C LEU A 196 2.27 3.44 8.09
N ILE A 197 1.81 2.25 7.75
CA ILE A 197 1.63 1.79 6.37
C ILE A 197 0.64 2.71 5.63
N LYS A 198 -0.46 3.09 6.26
CA LYS A 198 -1.44 4.00 5.69
C LYS A 198 -0.86 5.39 5.41
N SER A 199 -0.03 5.90 6.32
CA SER A 199 0.67 7.17 6.14
C SER A 199 1.64 7.13 4.96
N GLU A 200 2.40 6.04 4.83
CA GLU A 200 3.33 5.80 3.73
C GLU A 200 2.59 5.72 2.39
N LYS A 201 1.51 4.93 2.32
CA LYS A 201 0.65 4.86 1.14
C LYS A 201 0.11 6.23 0.73
N ASN A 202 -0.31 7.07 1.69
CA ASN A 202 -0.80 8.40 1.38
C ASN A 202 0.29 9.30 0.77
N LYS A 203 1.55 9.19 1.23
CA LYS A 203 2.68 9.91 0.63
C LYS A 203 2.93 9.47 -0.81
N LEU A 204 2.92 8.16 -1.06
CA LEU A 204 3.10 7.62 -2.41
C LEU A 204 1.96 8.03 -3.34
N ASN A 205 0.71 8.00 -2.88
CA ASN A 205 -0.43 8.49 -3.65
C ASN A 205 -0.30 9.98 -4.01
N LEU A 206 0.23 10.80 -3.11
CA LEU A 206 0.50 12.20 -3.41
C LEU A 206 1.57 12.36 -4.48
N GLN A 207 2.66 11.59 -4.39
CA GLN A 207 3.73 11.59 -5.40
C GLN A 207 3.21 11.12 -6.75
N LEU A 208 2.43 10.05 -6.79
CA LEU A 208 1.80 9.54 -8.00
C LEU A 208 0.86 10.58 -8.63
N SER A 209 0.08 11.28 -7.80
CA SER A 209 -0.80 12.35 -8.25
C SER A 209 -0.03 13.52 -8.88
N GLN A 210 1.11 13.88 -8.31
CA GLN A 210 1.99 14.93 -8.85
C GLN A 210 2.57 14.51 -10.20
N LEU A 211 3.10 13.28 -10.32
CA LEU A 211 3.59 12.74 -11.58
C LEU A 211 2.49 12.65 -12.65
N ASN A 212 1.30 12.19 -12.26
CA ASN A 212 0.16 12.15 -13.18
C ASN A 212 -0.34 13.53 -13.61
N ALA A 213 -0.21 14.56 -12.76
CA ALA A 213 -0.56 15.93 -13.14
C ALA A 213 0.40 16.48 -14.20
N GLU A 214 1.69 16.14 -14.12
CA GLU A 214 2.68 16.52 -15.14
C GLU A 214 2.41 15.81 -16.49
N LEU A 215 1.90 14.58 -16.46
CA LEU A 215 1.54 13.80 -17.64
C LEU A 215 0.12 14.11 -18.18
N GLY A 216 -0.67 14.85 -17.40
CA GLY A 216 -2.08 15.13 -17.71
C GLY A 216 -2.32 15.73 -19.10
N PRO A 217 -1.59 16.80 -19.52
CA PRO A 217 -1.75 17.38 -20.84
C PRO A 217 -1.53 16.40 -21.98
N ILE A 218 -0.63 15.44 -21.78
CA ILE A 218 -0.28 14.43 -22.79
C ILE A 218 -1.36 13.34 -22.89
N LYS A 219 -1.90 12.90 -21.75
CA LYS A 219 -3.03 11.96 -21.72
C LYS A 219 -4.26 12.57 -22.41
N TYR A 220 -4.49 13.87 -22.23
CA TYR A 220 -5.59 14.59 -22.88
C TYR A 220 -5.44 14.62 -24.41
N ILE A 221 -4.22 14.78 -24.91
CA ILE A 221 -3.96 14.72 -26.36
C ILE A 221 -4.22 13.31 -26.91
N ALA A 222 -3.87 12.27 -26.14
CA ALA A 222 -4.16 10.89 -26.53
C ALA A 222 -5.66 10.60 -26.64
N GLU A 223 -6.45 11.06 -25.67
CA GLU A 223 -7.92 10.97 -25.68
C GLU A 223 -8.53 11.70 -26.88
N VAL A 224 -8.11 12.93 -27.11
CA VAL A 224 -8.60 13.74 -28.26
C VAL A 224 -8.32 13.03 -29.59
N ILE A 225 -7.14 12.44 -29.78
CA ILE A 225 -6.80 11.70 -30.99
C ILE A 225 -7.67 10.46 -31.15
N SER A 226 -7.95 9.75 -30.05
CA SER A 226 -8.85 8.58 -30.02
C SER A 226 -10.29 8.97 -30.37
N ASP A 227 -10.79 10.09 -29.84
CA ASP A 227 -12.15 10.58 -30.07
C ASP A 227 -12.37 11.05 -31.52
N PHE A 228 -11.34 11.51 -32.21
CA PHE A 228 -11.41 11.85 -33.64
C PHE A 228 -11.34 10.65 -34.59
N GLY A 229 -11.54 9.42 -34.08
CA GLY A 229 -11.60 8.20 -34.90
C GLY A 229 -10.24 7.64 -35.29
N GLY A 230 -9.17 8.08 -34.60
CA GLY A 230 -7.85 7.46 -34.64
C GLY A 230 -7.85 6.08 -33.95
N PRO A 231 -6.84 5.25 -34.16
CA PRO A 231 -6.66 4.02 -33.41
C PRO A 231 -6.53 4.36 -31.91
N GLU A 232 -7.01 3.50 -31.02
CA GLU A 232 -6.72 3.62 -29.58
C GLU A 232 -5.21 3.65 -29.37
N ILE A 233 -4.70 4.85 -29.13
CA ILE A 233 -3.27 5.11 -28.98
C ILE A 233 -2.99 5.16 -27.47
N GLY A 234 -2.21 4.22 -26.96
CA GLY A 234 -1.75 4.28 -25.58
C GLY A 234 -0.98 5.59 -25.30
N ALA A 235 -0.98 6.07 -24.06
CA ALA A 235 -0.33 7.33 -23.64
C ALA A 235 1.11 7.46 -24.17
N SER A 236 1.90 6.39 -24.12
CA SER A 236 3.27 6.34 -24.64
C SER A 236 3.37 6.62 -26.14
N SER A 237 2.43 6.13 -26.94
CA SER A 237 2.38 6.38 -28.39
C SER A 237 1.94 7.81 -28.71
N ALA A 238 1.01 8.36 -27.92
CA ALA A 238 0.60 9.77 -28.04
C ALA A 238 1.74 10.73 -27.74
N VAL A 239 2.53 10.45 -26.69
CA VAL A 239 3.72 11.24 -26.38
C VAL A 239 4.70 11.23 -27.56
N ARG A 240 4.99 10.07 -28.13
CA ARG A 240 5.89 9.96 -29.29
C ARG A 240 5.37 10.76 -30.50
N MET A 241 4.05 10.76 -30.72
CA MET A 241 3.43 11.55 -31.77
C MET A 241 3.56 13.06 -31.49
N VAL A 242 3.32 13.52 -30.28
CA VAL A 242 3.52 14.92 -29.88
C VAL A 242 4.99 15.33 -30.05
N ILE A 243 5.93 14.49 -29.65
CA ILE A 243 7.37 14.73 -29.84
C ILE A 243 7.69 14.88 -31.33
N LEU A 244 7.15 14.01 -32.19
CA LEU A 244 7.34 14.10 -33.64
C LEU A 244 6.76 15.39 -34.22
N ILE A 245 5.57 15.80 -33.78
CA ILE A 245 4.95 17.05 -34.21
C ILE A 245 5.81 18.24 -33.78
N LEU A 246 6.26 18.27 -32.51
CA LEU A 246 7.14 19.32 -32.01
C LEU A 246 8.43 19.42 -32.81
N ILE A 247 9.06 18.29 -33.12
CA ILE A 247 10.27 18.26 -33.96
C ILE A 247 9.95 18.85 -35.34
N PHE A 248 8.87 18.43 -35.95
CA PHE A 248 8.49 18.90 -37.29
C PHE A 248 8.17 20.41 -37.33
N VAL A 249 7.62 20.95 -36.24
CA VAL A 249 7.28 22.39 -36.13
C VAL A 249 8.51 23.26 -35.77
N PHE A 250 9.39 22.76 -34.92
CA PHE A 250 10.53 23.54 -34.41
C PHE A 250 11.86 23.29 -35.14
N ASP A 251 11.94 22.22 -35.92
CA ASP A 251 13.12 21.94 -36.75
C ASP A 251 12.78 22.19 -38.23
N PRO A 252 13.03 23.42 -38.77
CA PRO A 252 12.61 23.89 -40.08
C PRO A 252 13.39 23.20 -41.23
#